data_f6084fe651a92f665112ead5fa2706d6
#
_entry.id   f6084fe651a92f665112ead5fa2706d6
#
_cell.length_a   1.000
_cell.length_b   1.000
_cell.length_c   1.000
_cell.angle_alpha   90.00
_cell.angle_beta   90.00
_cell.angle_gamma   90.00
#
_symmetry.space_group_name_H-M   'P 1'
#
loop_
_entity.id
_entity.type
_entity.pdbx_description
1 polymer ?
#
loop_
_entity_poly.entity_id
_entity_poly.type
_entity_poly.pdbx_seq_one_letter_code
_entity_poly.pdbx_strand_id
1 'polypeptide(L)'
;MPTFNHEEANHYDERILRLVPGYELLHQATAAQLAATLSDEACILVIGAGTGKEIIELAALKPSWQFIAQDISQDMLDIAEQQFGQHNISDRVTVHCGDINDIDTQCDAALCLLVMHFVEDNGDKKALLKAIHSKLKKSSNLYIADLMRPETAFERESQLQLCTQLGLTEVGVERMRHNLEHEFYPLDRIRFSELMNETRFCTPKQYFKVLGFAGYVVGS
;
A
#
# COMPACT_ATOMS: atom_id res chain seq x y z
N MET A 1 13.01 -6.37 0.84
CA MET A 1 11.84 -6.19 -0.05
C MET A 1 12.21 -6.71 -1.42
N PRO A 2 11.29 -7.33 -2.18
CA PRO A 2 11.58 -7.71 -3.56
C PRO A 2 11.82 -6.44 -4.39
N THR A 3 12.87 -6.46 -5.19
CA THR A 3 13.10 -5.46 -6.23
C THR A 3 12.40 -5.95 -7.50
N PHE A 4 11.43 -5.18 -7.97
CA PHE A 4 10.79 -5.45 -9.26
C PHE A 4 11.74 -4.98 -10.37
N ASN A 5 12.06 -5.87 -11.30
CA ASN A 5 12.80 -5.48 -12.49
C ASN A 5 11.86 -4.82 -13.52
N HIS A 6 12.42 -4.19 -14.54
CA HIS A 6 11.67 -3.40 -15.54
C HIS A 6 10.57 -4.22 -16.25
N GLU A 7 10.79 -5.51 -16.52
CA GLU A 7 9.80 -6.40 -17.16
C GLU A 7 8.63 -6.72 -16.22
N GLU A 8 8.92 -6.99 -14.94
CA GLU A 8 7.91 -7.25 -13.92
C GLU A 8 7.07 -6.01 -13.61
N ALA A 9 7.69 -4.84 -13.61
CA ALA A 9 7.04 -3.56 -13.38
C ALA A 9 6.06 -3.20 -14.51
N ASN A 10 6.42 -3.44 -15.77
CA ASN A 10 5.56 -3.17 -16.94
C ASN A 10 4.27 -4.02 -16.96
N HIS A 11 4.27 -5.19 -16.33
CA HIS A 11 3.10 -6.08 -16.27
C HIS A 11 2.42 -6.08 -14.90
N TYR A 12 2.89 -5.23 -13.98
CA TYR A 12 2.41 -5.21 -12.61
C TYR A 12 0.93 -4.88 -12.52
N ASP A 13 0.48 -3.83 -13.17
CA ASP A 13 -0.90 -3.33 -13.06
C ASP A 13 -1.95 -4.33 -13.58
N GLU A 14 -1.62 -5.09 -14.62
CA GLU A 14 -2.51 -6.16 -15.10
C GLU A 14 -2.50 -7.38 -14.18
N ARG A 15 -1.34 -7.70 -13.61
CA ARG A 15 -1.14 -8.88 -12.78
C ARG A 15 -1.76 -8.71 -11.40
N ILE A 16 -1.64 -7.52 -10.79
CA ILE A 16 -2.10 -7.27 -9.42
C ILE A 16 -3.61 -7.47 -9.27
N LEU A 17 -4.39 -7.17 -10.30
CA LEU A 17 -5.85 -7.39 -10.33
C LEU A 17 -6.26 -8.85 -10.13
N ARG A 18 -5.39 -9.78 -10.53
CA ARG A 18 -5.60 -11.23 -10.38
C ARG A 18 -5.05 -11.79 -9.08
N LEU A 19 -4.09 -11.08 -8.45
CA LEU A 19 -3.41 -11.49 -7.22
C LEU A 19 -4.11 -10.97 -5.96
N VAL A 20 -4.78 -9.82 -6.06
CA VAL A 20 -5.42 -9.15 -4.92
C VAL A 20 -6.91 -9.03 -5.17
N PRO A 21 -7.72 -9.98 -4.65
CA PRO A 21 -9.16 -9.88 -4.70
C PRO A 21 -9.67 -8.57 -4.12
N GLY A 22 -10.47 -7.84 -4.91
CA GLY A 22 -11.00 -6.55 -4.51
C GLY A 22 -10.02 -5.38 -4.61
N TYR A 23 -8.92 -5.51 -5.38
CA TYR A 23 -7.89 -4.49 -5.55
C TYR A 23 -8.47 -3.11 -5.89
N GLU A 24 -9.29 -3.00 -6.94
CA GLU A 24 -9.92 -1.74 -7.33
C GLU A 24 -10.84 -1.18 -6.24
N LEU A 25 -11.63 -2.04 -5.59
CA LEU A 25 -12.50 -1.63 -4.50
C LEU A 25 -11.70 -1.12 -3.29
N LEU A 26 -10.54 -1.73 -2.99
CA LEU A 26 -9.63 -1.24 -1.95
C LEU A 26 -9.19 0.20 -2.25
N HIS A 27 -8.74 0.48 -3.48
CA HIS A 27 -8.30 1.81 -3.89
C HIS A 27 -9.45 2.82 -3.82
N GLN A 28 -10.63 2.47 -4.36
CA GLN A 28 -11.82 3.30 -4.30
C GLN A 28 -12.26 3.60 -2.85
N ALA A 29 -12.26 2.59 -1.99
CA ALA A 29 -12.62 2.77 -0.58
C ALA A 29 -11.60 3.66 0.15
N THR A 30 -10.30 3.49 -0.11
CA THR A 30 -9.23 4.32 0.43
C THR A 30 -9.37 5.77 -0.05
N ALA A 31 -9.59 5.98 -1.34
CA ALA A 31 -9.81 7.31 -1.91
C ALA A 31 -11.03 8.01 -1.30
N ALA A 32 -12.13 7.29 -1.09
CA ALA A 32 -13.32 7.81 -0.44
C ALA A 32 -13.07 8.23 1.02
N GLN A 33 -12.28 7.45 1.78
CA GLN A 33 -11.87 7.80 3.15
C GLN A 33 -11.03 9.08 3.17
N LEU A 34 -10.04 9.19 2.28
CA LEU A 34 -9.20 10.38 2.16
C LEU A 34 -10.03 11.62 1.78
N ALA A 35 -10.90 11.50 0.78
CA ALA A 35 -11.75 12.60 0.32
C ALA A 35 -12.73 13.09 1.40
N ALA A 36 -13.16 12.22 2.30
CA ALA A 36 -14.06 12.56 3.41
C ALA A 36 -13.35 13.18 4.62
N THR A 37 -12.02 13.01 4.74
CA THR A 37 -11.27 13.40 5.95
C THR A 37 -10.27 14.51 5.73
N LEU A 38 -9.75 14.69 4.52
CA LEU A 38 -8.75 15.70 4.19
C LEU A 38 -9.39 16.99 3.65
N SER A 39 -8.70 18.11 3.89
CA SER A 39 -9.02 19.40 3.28
C SER A 39 -8.81 19.36 1.76
N ASP A 40 -9.30 20.40 1.08
CA ASP A 40 -9.10 20.54 -0.37
C ASP A 40 -7.63 20.75 -0.74
N GLU A 41 -6.81 21.27 0.16
CA GLU A 41 -5.35 21.36 0.00
C GLU A 41 -4.71 20.39 1.00
N ALA A 42 -4.12 19.32 0.52
CA ALA A 42 -3.45 18.33 1.34
C ALA A 42 -2.17 17.79 0.66
N CYS A 43 -1.19 17.44 1.47
CA CYS A 43 0.01 16.71 1.06
C CYS A 43 -0.11 15.26 1.54
N ILE A 44 0.01 14.30 0.64
CA ILE A 44 -0.15 12.87 0.91
C ILE A 44 1.16 12.14 0.61
N LEU A 45 1.67 11.41 1.60
CA LEU A 45 2.82 10.52 1.42
C LEU A 45 2.32 9.13 1.01
N VAL A 46 2.80 8.61 -0.10
CA VAL A 46 2.52 7.25 -0.58
C VAL A 46 3.77 6.41 -0.46
N ILE A 47 3.74 5.43 0.43
CA ILE A 47 4.83 4.50 0.72
C ILE A 47 4.66 3.27 -0.17
N GLY A 48 5.71 2.89 -0.91
CA GLY A 48 5.63 1.85 -1.92
C GLY A 48 4.72 2.27 -3.07
N ALA A 49 4.96 3.46 -3.62
CA ALA A 49 4.12 4.08 -4.66
C ALA A 49 4.03 3.25 -5.95
N GLY A 50 4.97 2.30 -6.16
CA GLY A 50 4.95 1.41 -7.30
C GLY A 50 4.86 2.16 -8.63
N THR A 51 3.88 1.80 -9.45
CA THR A 51 3.60 2.44 -10.74
C THR A 51 2.81 3.76 -10.63
N GLY A 52 2.49 4.21 -9.41
CA GLY A 52 1.82 5.48 -9.14
C GLY A 52 0.30 5.47 -9.29
N LYS A 53 -0.34 4.31 -9.39
CA LYS A 53 -1.79 4.18 -9.65
C LYS A 53 -2.64 4.92 -8.63
N GLU A 54 -2.37 4.77 -7.33
CA GLU A 54 -3.09 5.46 -6.25
C GLU A 54 -3.02 6.98 -6.40
N ILE A 55 -1.85 7.48 -6.74
CA ILE A 55 -1.60 8.91 -6.90
C ILE A 55 -2.42 9.46 -8.07
N ILE A 56 -2.44 8.75 -9.21
CA ILE A 56 -3.20 9.14 -10.40
C ILE A 56 -4.71 9.23 -10.07
N GLU A 57 -5.25 8.22 -9.40
CA GLU A 57 -6.66 8.17 -9.01
C GLU A 57 -7.01 9.30 -8.03
N LEU A 58 -6.19 9.54 -7.02
CA LEU A 58 -6.39 10.62 -6.05
C LEU A 58 -6.22 12.01 -6.66
N ALA A 59 -5.24 12.18 -7.56
CA ALA A 59 -4.99 13.43 -8.25
C ALA A 59 -6.13 13.82 -9.20
N ALA A 60 -6.81 12.83 -9.80
CA ALA A 60 -8.02 13.05 -10.60
C ALA A 60 -9.22 13.44 -9.72
N LEU A 61 -9.32 12.84 -8.52
CA LEU A 61 -10.42 13.11 -7.58
C LEU A 61 -10.29 14.50 -6.92
N LYS A 62 -9.05 14.92 -6.60
CA LYS A 62 -8.74 16.16 -5.89
C LYS A 62 -7.59 16.92 -6.59
N PRO A 63 -7.91 17.88 -7.46
CA PRO A 63 -6.93 18.59 -8.28
C PRO A 63 -5.89 19.42 -7.50
N SER A 64 -6.18 19.80 -6.26
CA SER A 64 -5.28 20.63 -5.43
C SER A 64 -4.34 19.83 -4.53
N TRP A 65 -4.50 18.51 -4.44
CA TRP A 65 -3.65 17.67 -3.60
C TRP A 65 -2.25 17.53 -4.17
N GLN A 66 -1.27 17.52 -3.27
CA GLN A 66 0.14 17.29 -3.54
C GLN A 66 0.54 15.90 -3.02
N PHE A 67 1.50 15.27 -3.67
CA PHE A 67 1.89 13.91 -3.35
C PHE A 67 3.41 13.77 -3.21
N ILE A 68 3.83 12.89 -2.31
CA ILE A 68 5.19 12.38 -2.25
C ILE A 68 5.09 10.89 -2.59
N ALA A 69 5.62 10.51 -3.74
CA ALA A 69 5.70 9.13 -4.21
C ALA A 69 7.03 8.52 -3.75
N GLN A 70 7.00 7.72 -2.70
CA GLN A 70 8.19 7.03 -2.20
C GLN A 70 8.16 5.55 -2.58
N ASP A 71 9.27 5.05 -3.12
CA ASP A 71 9.53 3.62 -3.34
C ASP A 71 11.03 3.34 -3.21
N ILE A 72 11.39 2.08 -3.00
CA ILE A 72 12.79 1.63 -3.01
C ILE A 72 13.24 1.16 -4.41
N SER A 73 12.30 0.94 -5.32
CA SER A 73 12.53 0.47 -6.70
C SER A 73 12.53 1.66 -7.66
N GLN A 74 13.70 1.98 -8.22
CA GLN A 74 13.80 2.99 -9.26
C GLN A 74 13.01 2.60 -10.52
N ASP A 75 13.03 1.31 -10.90
CA ASP A 75 12.30 0.81 -12.09
C ASP A 75 10.78 1.05 -11.97
N MET A 76 10.22 0.93 -10.76
CA MET A 76 8.81 1.25 -10.49
C MET A 76 8.55 2.75 -10.60
N LEU A 77 9.42 3.56 -10.01
CA LEU A 77 9.27 5.02 -10.03
C LEU A 77 9.45 5.60 -11.44
N ASP A 78 10.31 5.03 -12.27
CA ASP A 78 10.47 5.45 -13.68
C ASP A 78 9.15 5.28 -14.47
N ILE A 79 8.42 4.18 -14.20
CA ILE A 79 7.08 3.97 -14.77
C ILE A 79 6.09 4.97 -14.18
N ALA A 80 6.12 5.18 -12.86
CA ALA A 80 5.25 6.15 -12.20
C ALA A 80 5.45 7.56 -12.76
N GLU A 81 6.69 8.04 -12.92
CA GLU A 81 6.99 9.35 -13.52
C GLU A 81 6.46 9.47 -14.95
N GLN A 82 6.61 8.43 -15.76
CA GLN A 82 6.03 8.39 -17.09
C GLN A 82 4.49 8.52 -17.06
N GLN A 83 3.84 7.79 -16.16
CA GLN A 83 2.39 7.84 -15.93
C GLN A 83 1.96 9.23 -15.44
N PHE A 84 2.67 9.84 -14.50
CA PHE A 84 2.38 11.20 -14.02
C PHE A 84 2.47 12.24 -15.14
N GLY A 85 3.45 12.09 -16.05
CA GLY A 85 3.55 12.92 -17.25
C GLY A 85 2.36 12.76 -18.19
N GLN A 86 1.92 11.52 -18.46
CA GLN A 86 0.76 11.23 -19.30
C GLN A 86 -0.55 11.79 -18.74
N HIS A 87 -0.68 11.82 -17.41
CA HIS A 87 -1.85 12.35 -16.71
C HIS A 87 -1.76 13.84 -16.36
N ASN A 88 -0.65 14.52 -16.74
CA ASN A 88 -0.41 15.95 -16.48
C ASN A 88 -0.45 16.30 -14.98
N ILE A 89 0.16 15.47 -14.14
CA ILE A 89 0.21 15.66 -12.69
C ILE A 89 1.62 15.75 -12.11
N SER A 90 2.66 15.72 -12.97
CA SER A 90 4.06 15.72 -12.54
C SER A 90 4.43 16.92 -11.66
N ASP A 91 3.80 18.06 -11.85
CA ASP A 91 3.99 19.28 -11.04
C ASP A 91 3.42 19.18 -9.62
N ARG A 92 2.62 18.16 -9.36
CA ARG A 92 2.00 17.87 -8.05
C ARG A 92 2.60 16.68 -7.34
N VAL A 93 3.59 16.00 -7.92
CA VAL A 93 4.20 14.79 -7.36
C VAL A 93 5.70 14.99 -7.18
N THR A 94 6.15 14.85 -5.94
CA THR A 94 7.58 14.72 -5.63
C THR A 94 7.93 13.24 -5.57
N VAL A 95 8.83 12.78 -6.43
CA VAL A 95 9.29 11.39 -6.45
C VAL A 95 10.51 11.24 -5.56
N HIS A 96 10.52 10.21 -4.71
CA HIS A 96 11.62 9.90 -3.81
C HIS A 96 11.97 8.40 -3.89
N CYS A 97 13.13 8.08 -4.46
CA CYS A 97 13.68 6.72 -4.47
C CYS A 97 14.60 6.54 -3.26
N GLY A 98 14.24 5.66 -2.34
CA GLY A 98 15.09 5.38 -1.17
C GLY A 98 14.34 5.34 0.16
N ASP A 99 15.07 5.60 1.24
CA ASP A 99 14.55 5.51 2.61
C ASP A 99 13.57 6.66 2.90
N ILE A 100 12.42 6.32 3.49
CA ILE A 100 11.42 7.29 3.96
C ILE A 100 12.01 8.29 4.97
N ASN A 101 13.05 7.92 5.70
CA ASN A 101 13.71 8.82 6.66
C ASN A 101 14.34 10.03 5.98
N ASP A 102 14.73 9.94 4.72
CA ASP A 102 15.35 11.03 3.95
C ASP A 102 14.34 12.08 3.46
N ILE A 103 13.05 11.87 3.69
CA ILE A 103 11.98 12.83 3.37
C ILE A 103 11.83 13.81 4.53
N ASP A 104 12.02 15.12 4.29
CA ASP A 104 11.92 16.16 5.33
C ASP A 104 10.52 16.75 5.52
N THR A 105 9.58 16.41 4.62
CA THR A 105 8.22 16.98 4.61
C THR A 105 7.28 16.21 5.55
N GLN A 106 6.46 16.95 6.32
CA GLN A 106 5.33 16.38 7.05
C GLN A 106 4.04 16.47 6.22
N CYS A 107 3.28 15.37 6.21
CA CYS A 107 2.11 15.19 5.37
C CYS A 107 0.80 15.14 6.16
N ASP A 108 -0.29 15.48 5.49
CA ASP A 108 -1.65 15.47 6.03
C ASP A 108 -2.24 14.05 6.11
N ALA A 109 -1.70 13.13 5.33
CA ALA A 109 -2.00 11.70 5.39
C ALA A 109 -0.82 10.88 4.84
N ALA A 110 -0.79 9.59 5.19
CA ALA A 110 0.08 8.62 4.56
C ALA A 110 -0.73 7.41 4.07
N LEU A 111 -0.32 6.85 2.92
CA LEU A 111 -0.80 5.58 2.39
C LEU A 111 0.33 4.55 2.44
N CYS A 112 0.01 3.34 2.86
CA CYS A 112 0.89 2.18 2.80
C CYS A 112 0.04 0.98 2.38
N LEU A 113 -0.12 0.78 1.07
CA LEU A 113 -0.99 -0.23 0.50
C LEU A 113 -0.17 -1.37 -0.11
N LEU A 114 -0.38 -2.59 0.38
CA LEU A 114 0.25 -3.82 -0.12
C LEU A 114 1.79 -3.82 -0.04
N VAL A 115 2.35 -3.23 1.02
CA VAL A 115 3.79 -3.09 1.25
C VAL A 115 4.28 -3.92 2.45
N MET A 116 3.53 -3.89 3.56
CA MET A 116 4.02 -4.42 4.84
C MET A 116 4.29 -5.93 4.81
N HIS A 117 3.59 -6.70 3.98
CA HIS A 117 3.82 -8.15 3.89
C HIS A 117 5.20 -8.51 3.30
N PHE A 118 5.88 -7.58 2.64
CA PHE A 118 7.25 -7.75 2.16
C PHE A 118 8.32 -7.43 3.23
N VAL A 119 7.95 -6.76 4.31
CA VAL A 119 8.86 -6.38 5.39
C VAL A 119 8.85 -7.46 6.46
N GLU A 120 9.99 -7.87 6.97
CA GLU A 120 10.08 -8.88 8.04
C GLU A 120 9.73 -8.29 9.41
N ASP A 121 9.06 -9.08 10.28
CA ASP A 121 8.72 -8.67 11.65
C ASP A 121 9.87 -9.00 12.65
N ASN A 122 11.08 -8.61 12.27
CA ASN A 122 12.31 -8.70 13.05
C ASN A 122 12.72 -7.36 13.70
N GLY A 123 11.86 -6.35 13.59
CA GLY A 123 12.09 -4.96 13.97
C GLY A 123 11.90 -3.99 12.79
N ASP A 124 12.00 -4.46 11.55
CA ASP A 124 11.94 -3.64 10.35
C ASP A 124 10.53 -3.07 10.12
N LYS A 125 9.46 -3.88 10.32
CA LYS A 125 8.09 -3.37 10.30
C LYS A 125 7.88 -2.22 11.29
N LYS A 126 8.42 -2.39 12.51
CA LYS A 126 8.34 -1.37 13.55
C LYS A 126 9.11 -0.11 13.18
N ALA A 127 10.29 -0.26 12.57
CA ALA A 127 11.09 0.85 12.09
C ALA A 127 10.36 1.63 10.99
N LEU A 128 9.80 0.93 9.99
CA LEU A 128 9.01 1.53 8.92
C LEU A 128 7.80 2.30 9.46
N LEU A 129 7.02 1.70 10.37
CA LEU A 129 5.85 2.37 10.96
C LEU A 129 6.23 3.61 11.78
N LYS A 130 7.35 3.59 12.51
CA LYS A 130 7.88 4.78 13.21
C LYS A 130 8.31 5.88 12.23
N ALA A 131 8.96 5.50 11.14
CA ALA A 131 9.34 6.43 10.10
C ALA A 131 8.09 7.08 9.47
N ILE A 132 7.07 6.30 9.10
CA ILE A 132 5.79 6.82 8.61
C ILE A 132 5.16 7.78 9.63
N HIS A 133 5.10 7.38 10.91
CA HIS A 133 4.52 8.21 11.97
C HIS A 133 5.24 9.58 12.08
N SER A 134 6.57 9.61 11.91
CA SER A 134 7.36 10.84 11.99
C SER A 134 7.10 11.81 10.83
N LYS A 135 6.56 11.31 9.70
CA LYS A 135 6.23 12.12 8.51
C LYS A 135 4.79 12.61 8.52
N LEU A 136 3.98 12.21 9.49
CA LEU A 136 2.62 12.69 9.64
C LEU A 136 2.55 13.93 10.51
N LYS A 137 1.73 14.91 10.11
CA LYS A 137 1.33 16.02 10.96
C LYS A 137 0.52 15.49 12.13
N LYS A 138 0.45 16.27 13.21
CA LYS A 138 -0.35 15.92 14.39
C LYS A 138 -1.83 15.70 14.01
N SER A 139 -2.41 14.62 14.51
CA SER A 139 -3.80 14.22 14.26
C SER A 139 -4.10 13.84 12.79
N SER A 140 -3.08 13.51 12.03
CA SER A 140 -3.22 12.94 10.69
C SER A 140 -3.45 11.43 10.74
N ASN A 141 -3.82 10.84 9.59
CA ASN A 141 -4.10 9.42 9.51
C ASN A 141 -3.13 8.69 8.57
N LEU A 142 -2.80 7.46 8.95
CA LEU A 142 -2.25 6.44 8.07
C LEU A 142 -3.39 5.57 7.54
N TYR A 143 -3.48 5.41 6.23
CA TYR A 143 -4.30 4.43 5.55
C TYR A 143 -3.42 3.27 5.13
N ILE A 144 -3.62 2.12 5.75
CA ILE A 144 -2.77 0.95 5.57
C ILE A 144 -3.63 -0.24 5.20
N ALA A 145 -3.28 -0.91 4.10
CA ALA A 145 -3.94 -2.14 3.71
C ALA A 145 -2.91 -3.18 3.28
N ASP A 146 -3.16 -4.43 3.68
CA ASP A 146 -2.17 -5.45 3.44
C ASP A 146 -2.77 -6.87 3.39
N LEU A 147 -1.94 -7.79 2.96
CA LEU A 147 -2.14 -9.22 3.14
C LEU A 147 -1.96 -9.57 4.63
N MET A 148 -2.99 -10.18 5.21
CA MET A 148 -3.03 -10.62 6.60
C MET A 148 -2.89 -12.15 6.70
N ARG A 149 -2.49 -12.65 7.87
CA ARG A 149 -2.61 -14.07 8.17
C ARG A 149 -4.07 -14.49 8.16
N PRO A 150 -4.39 -15.67 7.63
CA PRO A 150 -5.77 -16.14 7.57
C PRO A 150 -6.36 -16.31 8.99
N GLU A 151 -7.60 -15.89 9.15
CA GLU A 151 -8.36 -16.05 10.41
C GLU A 151 -9.02 -17.43 10.51
N THR A 152 -9.20 -18.11 9.39
CA THR A 152 -9.78 -19.46 9.32
C THR A 152 -8.93 -20.40 8.49
N ALA A 153 -9.05 -21.72 8.76
CA ALA A 153 -8.26 -22.75 8.07
C ALA A 153 -8.47 -22.79 6.55
N PHE A 154 -9.63 -22.33 6.06
CA PHE A 154 -9.98 -22.34 4.64
C PHE A 154 -9.87 -20.97 3.95
N GLU A 155 -9.58 -19.90 4.68
CA GLU A 155 -9.52 -18.53 4.10
C GLU A 155 -8.43 -18.42 3.01
N ARG A 156 -7.29 -19.06 3.21
CA ARG A 156 -6.19 -19.10 2.26
C ARG A 156 -6.59 -19.80 0.96
N GLU A 157 -7.23 -20.95 1.05
CA GLU A 157 -7.68 -21.69 -0.12
C GLU A 157 -8.80 -20.94 -0.85
N SER A 158 -9.72 -20.31 -0.12
CA SER A 158 -10.75 -19.44 -0.70
C SER A 158 -10.14 -18.26 -1.46
N GLN A 159 -9.05 -17.66 -0.93
CA GLN A 159 -8.33 -16.60 -1.60
C GLN A 159 -7.70 -17.07 -2.92
N LEU A 160 -7.03 -18.22 -2.93
CA LEU A 160 -6.42 -18.78 -4.14
C LEU A 160 -7.48 -19.16 -5.18
N GLN A 161 -8.62 -19.73 -4.75
CA GLN A 161 -9.75 -20.00 -5.63
C GLN A 161 -10.31 -18.72 -6.27
N LEU A 162 -10.45 -17.65 -5.49
CA LEU A 162 -10.92 -16.37 -6.04
C LEU A 162 -9.89 -15.77 -7.01
N CYS A 163 -8.59 -15.85 -6.72
CA CYS A 163 -7.53 -15.45 -7.65
C CYS A 163 -7.62 -16.24 -8.98
N THR A 164 -7.91 -17.54 -8.94
CA THR A 164 -8.15 -18.36 -10.13
C THR A 164 -9.36 -17.86 -10.93
N GLN A 165 -10.46 -17.53 -10.26
CA GLN A 165 -11.65 -16.94 -10.92
C GLN A 165 -11.37 -15.57 -11.55
N LEU A 166 -10.44 -14.80 -10.97
CA LEU A 166 -9.95 -13.53 -11.52
C LEU A 166 -8.94 -13.71 -12.67
N GLY A 167 -8.65 -14.96 -13.05
CA GLY A 167 -7.80 -15.28 -14.20
C GLY A 167 -6.33 -15.56 -13.85
N LEU A 168 -6.01 -15.82 -12.58
CA LEU A 168 -4.69 -16.31 -12.20
C LEU A 168 -4.50 -17.74 -12.73
N THR A 169 -3.41 -17.97 -13.45
CA THR A 169 -3.07 -19.29 -14.00
C THR A 169 -2.66 -20.27 -12.91
N GLU A 170 -2.68 -21.59 -13.20
CA GLU A 170 -2.22 -22.62 -12.25
C GLU A 170 -0.79 -22.36 -11.77
N VAL A 171 0.11 -22.00 -12.68
CA VAL A 171 1.50 -21.61 -12.33
C VAL A 171 1.52 -20.39 -11.41
N GLY A 172 0.64 -19.43 -11.67
CA GLY A 172 0.48 -18.24 -10.82
C GLY A 172 -0.03 -18.59 -9.42
N VAL A 173 -0.96 -19.53 -9.31
CA VAL A 173 -1.50 -20.04 -8.03
C VAL A 173 -0.39 -20.72 -7.22
N GLU A 174 0.39 -21.61 -7.84
CA GLU A 174 1.50 -22.28 -7.17
C GLU A 174 2.59 -21.30 -6.72
N ARG A 175 2.93 -20.31 -7.56
CA ARG A 175 3.87 -19.23 -7.16
C ARG A 175 3.31 -18.41 -5.99
N MET A 176 2.02 -18.06 -6.02
CA MET A 176 1.38 -17.36 -4.91
C MET A 176 1.42 -18.19 -3.62
N ARG A 177 1.12 -19.50 -3.70
CA ARG A 177 1.19 -20.42 -2.56
C ARG A 177 2.60 -20.44 -1.97
N HIS A 178 3.61 -20.58 -2.81
CA HIS A 178 5.01 -20.53 -2.39
C HIS A 178 5.36 -19.22 -1.68
N ASN A 179 4.99 -18.06 -2.27
CA ASN A 179 5.27 -16.74 -1.69
C ASN A 179 4.57 -16.56 -0.34
N LEU A 180 3.33 -17.04 -0.21
CA LEU A 180 2.56 -16.98 1.04
C LEU A 180 3.19 -17.80 2.17
N GLU A 181 3.93 -18.86 1.84
CA GLU A 181 4.58 -19.75 2.80
C GLU A 181 6.03 -19.34 3.13
N HIS A 182 6.75 -18.71 2.18
CA HIS A 182 8.20 -18.56 2.28
C HIS A 182 8.73 -17.13 2.09
N GLU A 183 8.00 -16.28 1.33
CA GLU A 183 8.51 -14.96 0.91
C GLU A 183 7.79 -13.80 1.57
N PHE A 184 6.57 -14.02 2.07
CA PHE A 184 5.76 -12.97 2.67
C PHE A 184 5.70 -13.11 4.18
N TYR A 185 5.62 -11.97 4.85
CA TYR A 185 5.57 -11.85 6.31
C TYR A 185 4.24 -11.21 6.77
N PRO A 186 3.07 -11.79 6.43
CA PRO A 186 1.78 -11.23 6.81
C PRO A 186 1.62 -11.28 8.33
N LEU A 187 0.99 -10.24 8.89
CA LEU A 187 0.65 -10.17 10.30
C LEU A 187 -0.75 -10.76 10.55
N ASP A 188 -0.96 -11.34 11.73
CA ASP A 188 -2.30 -11.51 12.25
C ASP A 188 -2.82 -10.19 12.87
N ARG A 189 -4.12 -10.15 13.13
CA ARG A 189 -4.79 -8.94 13.61
C ARG A 189 -4.29 -8.48 14.99
N ILE A 190 -3.88 -9.42 15.85
CA ILE A 190 -3.39 -9.11 17.20
C ILE A 190 -2.02 -8.43 17.06
N ARG A 191 -1.09 -9.07 16.35
CA ARG A 191 0.25 -8.53 16.14
C ARG A 191 0.23 -7.19 15.41
N PHE A 192 -0.66 -7.02 14.42
CA PHE A 192 -0.87 -5.75 13.74
C PHE A 192 -1.28 -4.65 14.73
N SER A 193 -2.25 -4.91 15.61
CA SER A 193 -2.69 -3.95 16.62
C SER A 193 -1.60 -3.62 17.64
N GLU A 194 -0.81 -4.60 18.04
CA GLU A 194 0.36 -4.38 18.92
C GLU A 194 1.39 -3.46 18.27
N LEU A 195 1.74 -3.70 17.00
CA LEU A 195 2.68 -2.85 16.26
C LEU A 195 2.18 -1.41 16.13
N MET A 196 0.87 -1.20 15.89
CA MET A 196 0.29 0.15 15.88
C MET A 196 0.51 0.85 17.23
N ASN A 197 0.19 0.20 18.34
CA ASN A 197 0.43 0.74 19.68
C ASN A 197 1.91 1.01 19.95
N GLU A 198 2.79 0.07 19.63
CA GLU A 198 4.24 0.19 19.81
C GLU A 198 4.86 1.35 19.02
N THR A 199 4.20 1.77 17.96
CA THR A 199 4.64 2.85 17.07
C THR A 199 3.85 4.14 17.24
N ARG A 200 3.04 4.22 18.33
CA ARG A 200 2.25 5.38 18.76
C ARG A 200 1.05 5.72 17.86
N PHE A 201 0.64 4.81 17.01
CA PHE A 201 -0.61 4.93 16.29
C PHE A 201 -1.79 4.55 17.18
N CYS A 202 -2.95 5.14 16.91
CA CYS A 202 -4.21 4.79 17.58
C CYS A 202 -4.69 3.38 17.19
N THR A 203 -5.75 2.91 17.84
CA THR A 203 -6.38 1.63 17.52
C THR A 203 -6.86 1.61 16.07
N PRO A 204 -6.46 0.61 15.27
CA PRO A 204 -6.86 0.48 13.88
C PRO A 204 -8.38 0.35 13.71
N LYS A 205 -8.95 1.10 12.77
CA LYS A 205 -10.36 0.99 12.36
C LYS A 205 -10.41 0.39 10.97
N GLN A 206 -10.97 -0.81 10.86
CA GLN A 206 -11.07 -1.51 9.59
C GLN A 206 -12.14 -0.88 8.70
N TYR A 207 -11.81 -0.59 7.43
CA TYR A 207 -12.74 -0.09 6.41
C TYR A 207 -12.87 -1.04 5.20
N PHE A 208 -11.94 -2.00 5.06
CA PHE A 208 -11.94 -2.96 3.96
C PHE A 208 -11.55 -4.35 4.47
N LYS A 209 -12.20 -5.38 3.96
CA LYS A 209 -11.78 -6.79 4.13
C LYS A 209 -12.30 -7.61 2.96
N VAL A 210 -11.41 -8.30 2.25
CA VAL A 210 -11.72 -9.35 1.28
C VAL A 210 -10.74 -10.50 1.51
N LEU A 211 -11.23 -11.57 2.11
CA LEU A 211 -10.41 -12.74 2.49
C LEU A 211 -9.14 -12.30 3.24
N GLY A 212 -7.97 -12.73 2.81
CA GLY A 212 -6.71 -12.38 3.44
C GLY A 212 -6.27 -10.91 3.32
N PHE A 213 -6.98 -10.05 2.56
CA PHE A 213 -6.64 -8.63 2.43
C PHE A 213 -7.51 -7.76 3.31
N ALA A 214 -6.89 -6.89 4.10
CA ALA A 214 -7.61 -5.97 4.98
C ALA A 214 -7.02 -4.56 4.95
N GLY A 215 -7.90 -3.55 5.02
CA GLY A 215 -7.54 -2.13 5.05
C GLY A 215 -8.03 -1.46 6.32
N TYR A 216 -7.16 -0.60 6.87
CA TYR A 216 -7.38 0.09 8.13
C TYR A 216 -7.02 1.56 8.03
N VAL A 217 -7.74 2.40 8.76
CA VAL A 217 -7.35 3.77 9.07
C VAL A 217 -6.87 3.84 10.51
N VAL A 218 -5.72 4.50 10.73
CA VAL A 218 -5.08 4.64 12.05
C VAL A 218 -4.63 6.08 12.25
N GLY A 219 -5.05 6.71 13.35
CA GLY A 219 -4.64 8.07 13.71
C GLY A 219 -3.21 8.10 14.28
N SER A 220 -2.47 9.18 13.99
CA SER A 220 -1.15 9.49 14.57
C SER A 220 -1.26 10.19 15.90
#